data_45c3ca59c494d46f9b9a006a7f10189f
#
_entry.id   45c3ca59c494d46f9b9a006a7f10189f
#
_cell.length_a   1.000
_cell.length_b   1.000
_cell.length_c   1.000
_cell.angle_alpha   90.00
_cell.angle_beta   90.00
_cell.angle_gamma   90.00
#
_symmetry.space_group_name_H-M   'P 1'
#
loop_
_entity.id
_entity.type
_entity.pdbx_description
1 polymer ?
#
loop_
_entity_poly.entity_id
_entity_poly.type
_entity_poly.pdbx_seq_one_letter_code
_entity_poly.pdbx_strand_id
1 'polypeptide(L)'
;IKNKIMKFGVVVFPGSNCDMDMVYVLKTIMKQEVVKLWHKDTDLQGCDFIILPGGFSYGDYLRSGAIAKFSPIMKEIIGFANAGGYVMGICNGFQILTESGLLPGALLHNTSHKFICKNTYLKASTQNTLVTNQYTDNAVRIPIAHGEGKYFADEKTLESLIKNDQILFKYCDKNGDINPEGNPNGSLLNIAGICNVERNVFGMMPHPERASDGELNNQDGRLLFESILNEVLL
;
A
#
# COMPACT_ATOMS: atom_id res chain seq x y z
N ILE A 1 -12.59 -21.77 17.00
CA ILE A 1 -12.48 -21.30 15.61
C ILE A 1 -10.99 -21.40 15.27
N LYS A 2 -10.62 -22.29 14.32
CA LYS A 2 -9.22 -22.36 13.84
C LYS A 2 -9.00 -21.08 13.03
N ASN A 3 -8.13 -20.18 13.50
CA ASN A 3 -7.68 -19.05 12.69
C ASN A 3 -7.07 -19.63 11.41
N LYS A 4 -7.67 -19.35 10.26
CA LYS A 4 -7.11 -19.71 8.97
C LYS A 4 -5.80 -18.92 8.83
N ILE A 5 -4.69 -19.63 8.67
CA ILE A 5 -3.39 -19.01 8.41
C ILE A 5 -3.34 -18.65 6.94
N MET A 6 -3.11 -17.37 6.64
CA MET A 6 -2.86 -16.89 5.28
C MET A 6 -1.37 -16.99 4.97
N LYS A 7 -1.07 -17.28 3.71
CA LYS A 7 0.30 -17.26 3.19
C LYS A 7 0.55 -15.98 2.40
N PHE A 8 1.40 -15.13 2.95
CA PHE A 8 1.79 -13.87 2.33
C PHE A 8 3.10 -14.00 1.55
N GLY A 9 3.13 -13.47 0.34
CA GLY A 9 4.34 -13.31 -0.45
C GLY A 9 4.83 -11.87 -0.40
N VAL A 10 6.01 -11.63 0.18
CA VAL A 10 6.65 -10.31 0.20
C VAL A 10 7.70 -10.26 -0.90
N VAL A 11 7.49 -9.39 -1.89
CA VAL A 11 8.38 -9.29 -3.06
C VAL A 11 9.65 -8.52 -2.68
N VAL A 12 10.80 -9.03 -3.10
CA VAL A 12 12.10 -8.40 -2.87
C VAL A 12 12.70 -7.98 -4.20
N PHE A 13 12.82 -6.67 -4.42
CA PHE A 13 13.55 -6.09 -5.53
C PHE A 13 14.95 -5.63 -5.09
N PRO A 14 15.92 -5.51 -6.01
CA PRO A 14 17.16 -4.81 -5.70
C PRO A 14 16.85 -3.38 -5.21
N GLY A 15 17.30 -3.03 -4.00
CA GLY A 15 17.03 -1.73 -3.38
C GLY A 15 15.73 -1.67 -2.55
N SER A 16 14.93 -2.75 -2.45
CA SER A 16 13.88 -2.85 -1.40
C SER A 16 14.53 -2.79 -0.02
N ASN A 17 13.99 -1.98 0.87
CA ASN A 17 14.51 -1.84 2.24
C ASN A 17 13.42 -1.91 3.33
N CYS A 18 12.15 -2.00 2.95
CA CYS A 18 11.02 -2.17 3.88
C CYS A 18 10.47 -3.62 3.86
N ASP A 19 11.10 -4.53 3.11
CA ASP A 19 10.69 -5.93 3.01
C ASP A 19 10.80 -6.64 4.36
N MET A 20 11.87 -6.38 5.13
CA MET A 20 12.06 -6.98 6.45
C MET A 20 11.06 -6.44 7.48
N ASP A 21 10.71 -5.15 7.44
CA ASP A 21 9.69 -4.56 8.31
C ASP A 21 8.34 -5.25 8.05
N MET A 22 7.99 -5.44 6.77
CA MET A 22 6.76 -6.12 6.38
C MET A 22 6.75 -7.59 6.81
N VAL A 23 7.85 -8.33 6.57
CA VAL A 23 8.00 -9.73 7.02
C VAL A 23 7.85 -9.83 8.54
N TYR A 24 8.47 -8.91 9.29
CA TYR A 24 8.38 -8.87 10.74
C TYR A 24 6.93 -8.70 11.21
N VAL A 25 6.22 -7.72 10.68
CA VAL A 25 4.82 -7.48 11.07
C VAL A 25 3.95 -8.70 10.76
N LEU A 26 4.00 -9.20 9.54
CA LEU A 26 3.16 -10.33 9.14
C LEU A 26 3.47 -11.61 9.92
N LYS A 27 4.77 -11.93 10.08
CA LYS A 27 5.20 -13.18 10.72
C LYS A 27 5.17 -13.10 12.25
N THR A 28 5.68 -11.99 12.82
CA THR A 28 5.88 -11.88 14.26
C THR A 28 4.68 -11.27 14.97
N ILE A 29 4.11 -10.20 14.44
CA ILE A 29 2.98 -9.52 15.06
C ILE A 29 1.66 -10.22 14.70
N MET A 30 1.42 -10.48 13.40
CA MET A 30 0.16 -11.04 12.92
C MET A 30 0.13 -12.57 12.89
N LYS A 31 1.26 -13.26 13.16
CA LYS A 31 1.39 -14.72 13.25
C LYS A 31 0.94 -15.46 11.97
N GLN A 32 1.25 -14.90 10.82
CA GLN A 32 0.92 -15.48 9.52
C GLN A 32 2.11 -16.20 8.89
N GLU A 33 1.84 -17.03 7.85
CA GLU A 33 2.90 -17.61 7.02
C GLU A 33 3.42 -16.56 6.04
N VAL A 34 4.75 -16.44 5.94
CA VAL A 34 5.37 -15.43 5.07
C VAL A 34 6.51 -16.05 4.29
N VAL A 35 6.50 -15.85 2.97
CA VAL A 35 7.60 -16.19 2.07
C VAL A 35 8.13 -14.93 1.40
N LYS A 36 9.43 -14.88 1.16
CA LYS A 36 10.05 -13.82 0.35
C LYS A 36 10.13 -14.29 -1.10
N LEU A 37 9.60 -13.49 -2.00
CA LEU A 37 9.59 -13.73 -3.44
C LEU A 37 10.65 -12.85 -4.09
N TRP A 38 11.66 -13.46 -4.69
CA TRP A 38 12.71 -12.71 -5.37
C TRP A 38 12.23 -12.20 -6.73
N HIS A 39 12.59 -10.97 -7.09
CA HIS A 39 12.09 -10.30 -8.31
C HIS A 39 12.33 -11.07 -9.62
N LYS A 40 13.27 -12.02 -9.63
CA LYS A 40 13.56 -12.90 -10.79
C LYS A 40 12.76 -14.20 -10.79
N ASP A 41 12.08 -14.52 -9.68
CA ASP A 41 11.25 -15.72 -9.61
C ASP A 41 10.02 -15.56 -10.51
N THR A 42 9.47 -16.71 -10.91
CA THR A 42 8.23 -16.81 -11.71
C THR A 42 7.18 -17.69 -11.00
N ASP A 43 7.44 -18.06 -9.74
CA ASP A 43 6.54 -18.84 -8.91
C ASP A 43 6.13 -18.01 -7.68
N LEU A 44 4.82 -17.80 -7.52
CA LEU A 44 4.24 -17.13 -6.36
C LEU A 44 4.09 -18.05 -5.15
N GLN A 45 4.56 -19.29 -5.24
CA GLN A 45 4.65 -20.29 -4.17
C GLN A 45 3.30 -20.56 -3.46
N GLY A 46 2.18 -20.40 -4.18
CA GLY A 46 0.85 -20.62 -3.63
C GLY A 46 0.45 -19.59 -2.54
N CYS A 47 0.92 -18.36 -2.66
CA CYS A 47 0.52 -17.28 -1.74
C CYS A 47 -0.94 -16.88 -1.95
N ASP A 48 -1.63 -16.59 -0.85
CA ASP A 48 -3.00 -16.06 -0.84
C ASP A 48 -3.01 -14.54 -1.07
N PHE A 49 -1.95 -13.84 -0.66
CA PHE A 49 -1.82 -12.38 -0.72
C PHE A 49 -0.38 -11.98 -1.05
N ILE A 50 -0.20 -11.10 -2.04
CA ILE A 50 1.11 -10.60 -2.45
C ILE A 50 1.29 -9.16 -1.99
N ILE A 51 2.45 -8.85 -1.41
CA ILE A 51 2.82 -7.49 -1.00
C ILE A 51 4.08 -7.04 -1.72
N LEU A 52 3.97 -5.88 -2.38
CA LEU A 52 5.10 -5.12 -2.89
C LEU A 52 5.48 -4.09 -1.82
N PRO A 53 6.59 -4.28 -1.12
CA PRO A 53 6.98 -3.40 -0.01
C PRO A 53 7.54 -2.07 -0.50
N GLY A 54 7.73 -1.16 0.45
CA GLY A 54 8.45 0.10 0.22
C GLY A 54 9.94 -0.10 -0.01
N GLY A 55 10.59 0.97 -0.43
CA GLY A 55 12.02 1.01 -0.70
C GLY A 55 12.35 1.88 -1.91
N PHE A 56 13.47 1.57 -2.54
CA PHE A 56 13.98 2.25 -3.73
C PHE A 56 14.33 1.19 -4.78
N SER A 57 13.32 0.51 -5.33
CA SER A 57 13.52 -0.59 -6.28
C SER A 57 14.36 -0.14 -7.46
N TYR A 58 15.47 -0.87 -7.71
CA TYR A 58 16.46 -0.53 -8.71
C TYR A 58 17.07 0.89 -8.58
N GLY A 59 17.07 1.47 -7.33
CA GLY A 59 17.59 2.80 -7.07
C GLY A 59 16.76 3.94 -7.65
N ASP A 60 15.48 3.68 -7.96
CA ASP A 60 14.55 4.64 -8.58
C ASP A 60 15.04 5.26 -9.89
N TYR A 61 15.91 4.54 -10.63
CA TYR A 61 16.38 4.99 -11.95
C TYR A 61 15.20 5.18 -12.90
N LEU A 62 15.26 6.24 -13.70
CA LEU A 62 14.22 6.78 -14.57
C LEU A 62 13.10 7.44 -13.79
N ARG A 63 12.44 6.71 -12.92
CA ARG A 63 11.36 7.12 -12.01
C ARG A 63 11.05 5.96 -11.07
N SER A 64 10.56 6.26 -9.87
CA SER A 64 10.26 5.26 -8.85
C SER A 64 9.30 4.18 -9.38
N GLY A 65 9.69 2.91 -9.24
CA GLY A 65 8.91 1.76 -9.70
C GLY A 65 9.01 1.43 -11.20
N ALA A 66 9.55 2.33 -12.05
CA ALA A 66 9.51 2.16 -13.50
C ALA A 66 10.27 0.94 -14.03
N ILE A 67 11.41 0.59 -13.43
CA ILE A 67 12.18 -0.59 -13.83
C ILE A 67 11.60 -1.86 -13.21
N ALA A 68 11.12 -1.78 -11.98
CA ALA A 68 10.60 -2.93 -11.25
C ALA A 68 9.45 -3.63 -11.99
N LYS A 69 8.60 -2.89 -12.70
CA LYS A 69 7.48 -3.45 -13.47
C LYS A 69 7.91 -4.48 -14.54
N PHE A 70 9.16 -4.45 -14.99
CA PHE A 70 9.70 -5.40 -15.96
C PHE A 70 10.35 -6.64 -15.33
N SER A 71 10.37 -6.73 -14.01
CA SER A 71 10.88 -7.92 -13.32
C SER A 71 10.05 -9.16 -13.65
N PRO A 72 10.64 -10.34 -13.83
CA PRO A 72 9.90 -11.57 -14.12
C PRO A 72 8.71 -11.82 -13.21
N ILE A 73 8.88 -11.63 -11.89
CA ILE A 73 7.83 -11.83 -10.90
C ILE A 73 6.58 -10.95 -11.17
N MET A 74 6.76 -9.75 -11.73
CA MET A 74 5.64 -8.83 -11.98
C MET A 74 4.67 -9.35 -13.03
N LYS A 75 5.14 -10.15 -14.01
CA LYS A 75 4.25 -10.81 -14.97
C LYS A 75 3.31 -11.78 -14.26
N GLU A 76 3.83 -12.54 -13.32
CA GLU A 76 3.05 -13.51 -12.54
C GLU A 76 2.09 -12.79 -11.58
N ILE A 77 2.54 -11.70 -10.94
CA ILE A 77 1.70 -10.86 -10.06
C ILE A 77 0.56 -10.21 -10.84
N ILE A 78 0.80 -9.70 -12.05
CA ILE A 78 -0.25 -9.14 -12.90
C ILE A 78 -1.27 -10.24 -13.27
N GLY A 79 -0.81 -11.43 -13.65
CA GLY A 79 -1.68 -12.58 -13.91
C GLY A 79 -2.50 -12.98 -12.69
N PHE A 80 -1.87 -13.04 -11.52
CA PHE A 80 -2.52 -13.34 -10.25
C PHE A 80 -3.60 -12.32 -9.87
N ALA A 81 -3.28 -11.02 -9.98
CA ALA A 81 -4.22 -9.94 -9.72
C ALA A 81 -5.44 -9.99 -10.67
N ASN A 82 -5.20 -10.20 -11.99
CA ASN A 82 -6.25 -10.32 -12.99
C ASN A 82 -7.14 -11.56 -12.79
N ALA A 83 -6.62 -12.58 -12.12
CA ALA A 83 -7.39 -13.77 -11.72
C ALA A 83 -8.14 -13.57 -10.38
N GLY A 84 -8.13 -12.38 -9.79
CA GLY A 84 -8.80 -12.04 -8.53
C GLY A 84 -7.94 -12.22 -7.29
N GLY A 85 -6.65 -12.51 -7.44
CA GLY A 85 -5.71 -12.63 -6.33
C GLY A 85 -5.43 -11.26 -5.67
N TYR A 86 -5.21 -11.26 -4.37
CA TYR A 86 -5.01 -10.04 -3.60
C TYR A 86 -3.57 -9.53 -3.67
N VAL A 87 -3.42 -8.25 -4.04
CA VAL A 87 -2.12 -7.59 -4.15
C VAL A 87 -2.15 -6.24 -3.44
N MET A 88 -1.12 -5.94 -2.65
CA MET A 88 -0.96 -4.64 -2.02
C MET A 88 0.43 -4.05 -2.26
N GLY A 89 0.49 -2.78 -2.64
CA GLY A 89 1.71 -1.99 -2.76
C GLY A 89 1.80 -0.90 -1.69
N ILE A 90 2.92 -0.88 -0.97
CA ILE A 90 3.22 0.14 0.03
C ILE A 90 4.33 1.05 -0.50
N CYS A 91 4.14 2.36 -0.49
CA CYS A 91 5.12 3.36 -0.92
C CYS A 91 5.69 3.03 -2.32
N ASN A 92 6.93 2.58 -2.43
CA ASN A 92 7.51 2.12 -3.71
C ASN A 92 6.69 1.00 -4.37
N GLY A 93 6.08 0.10 -3.59
CA GLY A 93 5.17 -0.90 -4.11
C GLY A 93 3.93 -0.29 -4.78
N PHE A 94 3.37 0.79 -4.24
CA PHE A 94 2.27 1.52 -4.87
C PHE A 94 2.71 2.18 -6.18
N GLN A 95 3.91 2.77 -6.21
CA GLN A 95 4.50 3.30 -7.44
C GLN A 95 4.64 2.21 -8.52
N ILE A 96 5.09 1.00 -8.15
CA ILE A 96 5.17 -0.14 -9.07
C ILE A 96 3.80 -0.54 -9.60
N LEU A 97 2.75 -0.55 -8.75
CA LEU A 97 1.40 -0.90 -9.17
C LEU A 97 0.80 0.11 -10.16
N THR A 98 1.07 1.42 -9.98
CA THR A 98 0.66 2.43 -10.97
C THR A 98 1.47 2.32 -12.27
N GLU A 99 2.78 2.08 -12.19
CA GLU A 99 3.65 1.88 -13.36
C GLU A 99 3.29 0.62 -14.17
N SER A 100 2.80 -0.42 -13.51
CA SER A 100 2.38 -1.67 -14.15
C SER A 100 0.94 -1.62 -14.70
N GLY A 101 0.20 -0.55 -14.41
CA GLY A 101 -1.20 -0.38 -14.84
C GLY A 101 -2.21 -1.18 -14.02
N LEU A 102 -1.80 -1.80 -12.89
CA LEU A 102 -2.72 -2.48 -11.97
C LEU A 102 -3.54 -1.50 -11.13
N LEU A 103 -3.03 -0.27 -10.94
CA LEU A 103 -3.76 0.84 -10.34
C LEU A 103 -3.71 2.06 -11.25
N PRO A 104 -4.78 2.86 -11.32
CA PRO A 104 -4.82 4.06 -12.16
C PRO A 104 -4.01 5.22 -11.56
N GLY A 105 -3.65 6.19 -12.41
CA GLY A 105 -2.93 7.40 -12.01
C GLY A 105 -1.41 7.20 -11.95
N ALA A 106 -0.72 8.10 -11.25
CA ALA A 106 0.73 8.11 -11.11
C ALA A 106 1.15 8.75 -9.78
N LEU A 107 2.33 8.39 -9.29
CA LEU A 107 2.97 9.06 -8.15
C LEU A 107 4.05 10.01 -8.69
N LEU A 108 3.92 11.29 -8.38
CA LEU A 108 4.80 12.35 -8.83
C LEU A 108 5.67 12.86 -7.68
N HIS A 109 6.67 13.68 -8.00
CA HIS A 109 7.44 14.40 -6.99
C HIS A 109 6.53 15.18 -6.04
N ASN A 110 6.84 15.11 -4.75
CA ASN A 110 6.19 15.94 -3.74
C ASN A 110 6.22 17.42 -4.17
N THR A 111 5.19 18.18 -3.89
CA THR A 111 5.12 19.61 -4.27
C THR A 111 6.32 20.42 -3.76
N SER A 112 6.90 20.03 -2.63
CA SER A 112 8.10 20.65 -2.06
C SER A 112 9.40 20.29 -2.78
N HIS A 113 9.40 19.31 -3.69
CA HIS A 113 10.59 18.70 -4.30
C HIS A 113 11.60 18.16 -3.28
N LYS A 114 11.15 17.86 -2.06
CA LYS A 114 11.97 17.31 -0.98
C LYS A 114 11.51 15.92 -0.58
N PHE A 115 12.43 15.09 -0.12
CA PHE A 115 12.10 13.87 0.58
C PHE A 115 11.43 14.22 1.91
N ILE A 116 10.28 13.61 2.19
CA ILE A 116 9.50 13.84 3.40
C ILE A 116 9.48 12.55 4.21
N CYS A 117 10.01 12.62 5.44
CA CYS A 117 9.97 11.54 6.41
C CYS A 117 9.33 12.05 7.70
N LYS A 118 8.08 11.71 7.94
CA LYS A 118 7.33 12.12 9.14
C LYS A 118 6.09 11.27 9.37
N ASN A 119 5.53 11.33 10.58
CA ASN A 119 4.19 10.84 10.82
C ASN A 119 3.15 11.76 10.15
N THR A 120 2.14 11.16 9.53
CA THR A 120 0.97 11.83 8.96
C THR A 120 -0.30 11.23 9.54
N TYR A 121 -1.41 11.94 9.39
CA TYR A 121 -2.71 11.42 9.77
C TYR A 121 -3.48 11.03 8.51
N LEU A 122 -4.17 9.90 8.61
CA LEU A 122 -5.01 9.35 7.56
C LEU A 122 -6.42 9.13 8.08
N LYS A 123 -7.39 9.33 7.20
CA LYS A 123 -8.77 8.92 7.41
C LYS A 123 -9.16 7.90 6.34
N ALA A 124 -9.76 6.79 6.75
CA ALA A 124 -10.36 5.86 5.80
C ALA A 124 -11.54 6.54 5.09
N SER A 125 -11.57 6.47 3.76
CA SER A 125 -12.65 7.06 2.95
C SER A 125 -13.76 6.07 2.67
N THR A 126 -13.45 4.77 2.74
CA THR A 126 -14.40 3.67 2.61
C THR A 126 -14.07 2.58 3.61
N GLN A 127 -15.06 1.85 4.08
CA GLN A 127 -14.91 0.64 4.91
C GLN A 127 -15.25 -0.63 4.11
N ASN A 128 -15.58 -0.48 2.84
CA ASN A 128 -16.07 -1.55 1.99
C ASN A 128 -14.94 -2.22 1.20
N THR A 129 -13.80 -2.45 1.86
CA THR A 129 -12.68 -3.19 1.27
C THR A 129 -11.97 -4.06 2.31
N LEU A 130 -11.29 -5.10 1.82
CA LEU A 130 -10.49 -6.01 2.64
C LEU A 130 -9.49 -5.30 3.57
N VAL A 131 -8.96 -4.15 3.16
CA VAL A 131 -7.91 -3.43 3.90
C VAL A 131 -8.42 -2.31 4.78
N THR A 132 -9.71 -1.98 4.72
CA THR A 132 -10.29 -0.83 5.45
C THR A 132 -11.48 -1.16 6.34
N ASN A 133 -11.97 -2.40 6.36
CA ASN A 133 -13.21 -2.80 7.06
C ASN A 133 -13.16 -2.66 8.59
N GLN A 134 -11.97 -2.55 9.20
CA GLN A 134 -11.81 -2.35 10.64
C GLN A 134 -11.58 -0.87 11.03
N TYR A 135 -11.41 0.01 10.03
CA TYR A 135 -11.25 1.43 10.30
C TYR A 135 -12.57 2.08 10.66
N THR A 136 -12.50 3.09 11.53
CA THR A 136 -13.62 3.95 11.92
C THR A 136 -13.42 5.35 11.31
N ASP A 137 -14.27 6.30 11.69
CA ASP A 137 -14.14 7.71 11.30
C ASP A 137 -12.95 8.43 11.96
N ASN A 138 -12.22 7.77 12.85
CA ASN A 138 -11.08 8.36 13.54
C ASN A 138 -9.86 8.47 12.62
N ALA A 139 -9.09 9.54 12.79
CA ALA A 139 -7.79 9.66 12.17
C ALA A 139 -6.80 8.67 12.79
N VAL A 140 -5.99 8.03 11.94
CA VAL A 140 -4.88 7.14 12.33
C VAL A 140 -3.55 7.76 11.95
N ARG A 141 -2.52 7.57 12.78
CA ARG A 141 -1.19 8.14 12.58
C ARG A 141 -0.26 7.13 11.94
N ILE A 142 0.10 7.33 10.68
CA ILE A 142 0.96 6.42 9.90
C ILE A 142 2.14 7.21 9.33
N PRO A 143 3.40 6.70 9.40
CA PRO A 143 4.55 7.38 8.83
C PRO A 143 4.58 7.33 7.31
N ILE A 144 5.15 8.37 6.70
CA ILE A 144 5.55 8.42 5.29
C ILE A 144 7.06 8.65 5.19
N ALA A 145 7.67 8.13 4.10
CA ALA A 145 9.08 8.32 3.77
C ALA A 145 9.28 8.26 2.26
N HIS A 146 9.10 9.38 1.55
CA HIS A 146 9.15 9.41 0.09
C HIS A 146 9.51 10.79 -0.49
N GLY A 147 10.14 10.80 -1.68
CA GLY A 147 10.34 11.98 -2.54
C GLY A 147 9.27 12.11 -3.62
N GLU A 148 8.69 10.98 -4.05
CA GLU A 148 7.68 10.86 -5.09
C GLU A 148 6.42 10.17 -4.53
N GLY A 149 5.62 10.91 -3.79
CA GLY A 149 4.40 10.37 -3.16
C GLY A 149 3.13 11.13 -3.51
N LYS A 150 3.23 12.15 -4.36
CA LYS A 150 2.10 12.97 -4.79
C LYS A 150 1.25 12.20 -5.79
N TYR A 151 0.08 11.71 -5.36
CA TYR A 151 -0.87 11.08 -6.28
C TYR A 151 -1.44 12.09 -7.28
N PHE A 152 -1.43 11.69 -8.54
CA PHE A 152 -1.96 12.46 -9.66
C PHE A 152 -2.74 11.56 -10.61
N ALA A 153 -3.86 12.07 -11.11
CA ALA A 153 -4.63 11.45 -12.17
C ALA A 153 -5.38 12.54 -12.95
N ASP A 154 -5.83 12.23 -14.17
CA ASP A 154 -6.71 13.11 -14.92
C ASP A 154 -8.11 13.19 -14.30
N GLU A 155 -8.89 14.17 -14.68
CA GLU A 155 -10.23 14.44 -14.14
C GLU A 155 -11.16 13.24 -14.27
N LYS A 156 -11.15 12.57 -15.43
CA LYS A 156 -11.97 11.39 -15.71
C LYS A 156 -11.62 10.22 -14.76
N THR A 157 -10.34 10.02 -14.50
CA THR A 157 -9.87 8.99 -13.56
C THR A 157 -10.28 9.34 -12.13
N LEU A 158 -10.15 10.62 -11.73
CA LEU A 158 -10.56 11.07 -10.39
C LEU A 158 -12.07 10.88 -10.17
N GLU A 159 -12.90 11.25 -11.17
CA GLU A 159 -14.34 11.01 -11.14
C GLU A 159 -14.68 9.52 -11.00
N SER A 160 -13.96 8.67 -11.75
CA SER A 160 -14.13 7.22 -11.65
C SER A 160 -13.78 6.67 -10.27
N LEU A 161 -12.66 7.12 -9.68
CA LEU A 161 -12.25 6.72 -8.33
C LEU A 161 -13.31 7.11 -7.26
N ILE A 162 -13.89 8.30 -7.39
CA ILE A 162 -14.94 8.77 -6.49
C ILE A 162 -16.21 7.94 -6.69
N LYS A 163 -16.67 7.82 -7.95
CA LYS A 163 -17.93 7.13 -8.30
C LYS A 163 -17.93 5.66 -7.87
N ASN A 164 -16.79 4.99 -8.00
CA ASN A 164 -16.65 3.56 -7.70
C ASN A 164 -16.17 3.30 -6.27
N ASP A 165 -16.07 4.33 -5.41
CA ASP A 165 -15.60 4.21 -4.03
C ASP A 165 -14.24 3.51 -3.92
N GLN A 166 -13.27 3.92 -4.78
CA GLN A 166 -11.94 3.32 -4.87
C GLN A 166 -10.88 4.04 -4.04
N ILE A 167 -11.21 5.16 -3.39
CA ILE A 167 -10.29 5.89 -2.50
C ILE A 167 -10.30 5.22 -1.14
N LEU A 168 -9.19 4.59 -0.76
CA LEU A 168 -9.04 3.89 0.52
C LEU A 168 -8.81 4.86 1.67
N PHE A 169 -7.80 5.72 1.51
CA PHE A 169 -7.34 6.65 2.53
C PHE A 169 -7.11 8.03 1.96
N LYS A 170 -7.41 9.03 2.77
CA LYS A 170 -7.04 10.43 2.52
C LYS A 170 -6.14 10.94 3.64
N TYR A 171 -5.19 11.79 3.28
CA TYR A 171 -4.46 12.60 4.25
C TYR A 171 -5.41 13.57 4.93
N CYS A 172 -5.27 13.71 6.24
CA CYS A 172 -6.06 14.63 7.07
C CYS A 172 -5.18 15.27 8.15
N ASP A 173 -5.73 16.19 8.90
CA ASP A 173 -5.09 16.70 10.11
C ASP A 173 -5.32 15.73 11.31
N LYS A 174 -4.79 16.09 12.48
CA LYS A 174 -4.91 15.27 13.70
C LYS A 174 -6.34 15.09 14.20
N ASN A 175 -7.28 15.94 13.78
CA ASN A 175 -8.68 15.87 14.16
C ASN A 175 -9.51 15.04 13.16
N GLY A 176 -8.88 14.59 12.04
CA GLY A 176 -9.55 13.86 10.98
C GLY A 176 -10.19 14.75 9.91
N ASP A 177 -9.92 16.06 9.93
CA ASP A 177 -10.41 16.98 8.93
C ASP A 177 -9.55 16.91 7.67
N ILE A 178 -10.20 16.69 6.52
CA ILE A 178 -9.53 16.65 5.22
C ILE A 178 -9.37 18.07 4.71
N ASN A 179 -8.19 18.63 4.92
CA ASN A 179 -7.86 20.01 4.59
C ASN A 179 -6.45 20.09 3.92
N PRO A 180 -6.06 21.22 3.34
CA PRO A 180 -4.75 21.39 2.72
C PRO A 180 -3.58 21.21 3.70
N GLU A 181 -3.74 21.59 4.97
CA GLU A 181 -2.73 21.50 6.02
C GLU A 181 -2.40 20.03 6.36
N GLY A 182 -3.38 19.14 6.26
CA GLY A 182 -3.23 17.70 6.44
C GLY A 182 -2.52 17.00 5.27
N ASN A 183 -2.42 17.67 4.10
CA ASN A 183 -1.82 17.11 2.89
C ASN A 183 -0.30 17.32 2.84
N PRO A 184 0.53 16.29 3.10
CA PRO A 184 1.97 16.48 3.25
C PRO A 184 2.72 16.68 1.92
N ASN A 185 2.16 16.23 0.80
CA ASN A 185 2.90 16.08 -0.46
C ASN A 185 2.21 16.68 -1.68
N GLY A 186 0.99 17.22 -1.53
CA GLY A 186 0.21 17.82 -2.61
C GLY A 186 -0.58 16.82 -3.46
N SER A 187 -0.86 15.62 -2.94
CA SER A 187 -1.72 14.64 -3.60
C SER A 187 -3.10 15.22 -3.93
N LEU A 188 -3.60 14.95 -5.14
CA LEU A 188 -4.94 15.36 -5.53
C LEU A 188 -5.99 14.78 -4.59
N LEU A 189 -6.99 15.57 -4.22
CA LEU A 189 -8.07 15.18 -3.29
C LEU A 189 -7.57 14.60 -1.95
N ASN A 190 -6.34 14.94 -1.53
CA ASN A 190 -5.66 14.37 -0.37
C ASN A 190 -5.48 12.84 -0.43
N ILE A 191 -5.54 12.23 -1.61
CA ILE A 191 -5.47 10.77 -1.77
C ILE A 191 -4.13 10.26 -1.22
N ALA A 192 -4.21 9.34 -0.26
CA ALA A 192 -3.07 8.63 0.32
C ALA A 192 -2.99 7.17 -0.13
N GLY A 193 -4.11 6.60 -0.60
CA GLY A 193 -4.21 5.24 -1.11
C GLY A 193 -5.50 4.98 -1.86
N ILE A 194 -5.44 4.05 -2.82
CA ILE A 194 -6.56 3.65 -3.68
C ILE A 194 -6.60 2.14 -3.88
N CYS A 195 -7.72 1.64 -4.42
CA CYS A 195 -7.84 0.27 -4.95
C CYS A 195 -8.30 0.27 -6.41
N ASN A 196 -8.19 -0.90 -7.08
CA ASN A 196 -8.82 -1.13 -8.37
C ASN A 196 -10.33 -1.33 -8.23
N VAL A 197 -11.05 -1.43 -9.35
CA VAL A 197 -12.51 -1.60 -9.39
C VAL A 197 -12.93 -2.93 -8.75
N GLU A 198 -12.16 -3.99 -8.96
CA GLU A 198 -12.38 -5.34 -8.44
C GLU A 198 -12.08 -5.47 -6.94
N ARG A 199 -11.49 -4.44 -6.32
CA ARG A 199 -11.14 -4.37 -4.89
C ARG A 199 -10.21 -5.49 -4.42
N ASN A 200 -9.33 -5.95 -5.29
CA ASN A 200 -8.31 -6.94 -4.99
C ASN A 200 -6.87 -6.44 -5.16
N VAL A 201 -6.69 -5.24 -5.71
CA VAL A 201 -5.39 -4.55 -5.78
C VAL A 201 -5.46 -3.25 -5.00
N PHE A 202 -4.56 -3.06 -4.06
CA PHE A 202 -4.51 -1.94 -3.12
C PHE A 202 -3.16 -1.25 -3.18
N GLY A 203 -3.14 0.07 -3.08
CA GLY A 203 -1.91 0.84 -3.01
C GLY A 203 -2.02 2.01 -2.06
N MET A 204 -0.98 2.26 -1.26
CA MET A 204 -0.88 3.44 -0.40
C MET A 204 0.56 3.91 -0.20
N MET A 205 0.74 5.22 -0.02
CA MET A 205 2.07 5.80 0.23
C MET A 205 2.55 5.68 1.68
N PRO A 206 1.69 5.81 2.69
CA PRO A 206 2.06 5.60 4.09
C PRO A 206 2.46 4.15 4.38
N HIS A 207 3.28 3.96 5.42
CA HIS A 207 3.89 2.71 5.85
C HIS A 207 3.18 2.11 7.07
N PRO A 208 2.12 1.31 6.94
CA PRO A 208 1.42 0.70 8.06
C PRO A 208 2.31 -0.29 8.82
N GLU A 209 3.28 -0.94 8.15
CA GLU A 209 4.23 -1.85 8.77
C GLU A 209 5.15 -1.17 9.79
N ARG A 210 5.32 0.15 9.67
CA ARG A 210 6.10 0.97 10.62
C ARG A 210 5.25 1.62 11.71
N ALA A 211 3.99 1.23 11.80
CA ALA A 211 3.04 1.67 12.81
C ALA A 211 2.19 0.49 13.33
N SER A 212 2.80 -0.69 13.52
CA SER A 212 2.09 -1.92 13.88
C SER A 212 2.60 -2.61 15.13
N ASP A 213 3.62 -2.04 15.78
CA ASP A 213 4.25 -2.61 16.97
C ASP A 213 4.16 -1.64 18.16
N GLY A 214 3.77 -2.17 19.33
CA GLY A 214 3.74 -1.42 20.58
C GLY A 214 5.09 -0.88 21.02
N GLU A 215 6.20 -1.53 20.66
CA GLU A 215 7.55 -1.04 20.92
C GLU A 215 7.88 0.25 20.18
N LEU A 216 7.19 0.51 19.06
CA LEU A 216 7.29 1.77 18.29
C LEU A 216 6.38 2.88 18.85
N ASN A 217 5.66 2.63 19.95
CA ASN A 217 4.63 3.51 20.52
C ASN A 217 3.57 3.95 19.48
N ASN A 218 3.30 3.10 18.48
CA ASN A 218 2.31 3.32 17.47
C ASN A 218 1.81 1.98 16.88
N GLN A 219 0.51 1.74 17.01
CA GLN A 219 -0.15 0.53 16.48
C GLN A 219 -1.28 0.86 15.49
N ASP A 220 -1.41 2.09 15.05
CA ASP A 220 -2.50 2.54 14.18
C ASP A 220 -2.48 1.84 12.80
N GLY A 221 -1.28 1.45 12.32
CA GLY A 221 -1.11 0.69 11.09
C GLY A 221 -1.50 -0.78 11.19
N ARG A 222 -1.59 -1.31 12.40
CA ARG A 222 -1.97 -2.70 12.65
C ARG A 222 -3.39 -3.00 12.19
N LEU A 223 -4.30 -2.01 12.26
CA LEU A 223 -5.68 -2.13 11.80
C LEU A 223 -5.80 -2.58 10.35
N LEU A 224 -4.85 -2.20 9.47
CA LEU A 224 -4.83 -2.64 8.08
C LEU A 224 -4.67 -4.16 7.97
N PHE A 225 -3.71 -4.71 8.70
CA PHE A 225 -3.45 -6.16 8.69
C PHE A 225 -4.57 -6.93 9.38
N GLU A 226 -5.13 -6.39 10.46
CA GLU A 226 -6.31 -6.96 11.13
C GLU A 226 -7.54 -6.95 10.21
N SER A 227 -7.72 -5.91 9.40
CA SER A 227 -8.78 -5.84 8.37
C SER A 227 -8.66 -7.00 7.39
N ILE A 228 -7.46 -7.24 6.84
CA ILE A 228 -7.20 -8.34 5.91
C ILE A 228 -7.56 -9.69 6.54
N LEU A 229 -7.13 -9.91 7.78
CA LEU A 229 -7.32 -11.22 8.44
C LEU A 229 -8.78 -11.47 8.86
N ASN A 230 -9.52 -10.45 9.25
CA ASN A 230 -10.90 -10.61 9.72
C ASN A 230 -11.87 -11.00 8.61
N GLU A 231 -11.70 -10.51 7.39
CA GLU A 231 -12.63 -10.83 6.30
C GLU A 231 -12.39 -12.24 5.71
N VAL A 232 -11.17 -12.74 5.79
CA VAL A 232 -10.86 -14.10 5.33
C VAL A 232 -11.31 -15.17 6.33
N LEU A 233 -11.72 -14.76 7.54
CA LEU A 233 -12.23 -15.65 8.60
C LEU A 233 -13.74 -15.86 8.54
N LEU A 234 -14.45 -15.13 7.66
CA LEU A 234 -15.88 -15.28 7.38
C LEU A 234 -16.12 -16.18 6.17
#